data_9181024374fac9d8a7d3212004f154ba
#
_entry.id   9181024374fac9d8a7d3212004f154ba
#
_cell.length_a   1.000
_cell.length_b   1.000
_cell.length_c   1.000
_cell.angle_alpha   90.00
_cell.angle_beta   90.00
_cell.angle_gamma   90.00
#
_symmetry.space_group_name_H-M   'P 1'
#
loop_
_entity.id
_entity.type
_entity.pdbx_description
1 polymer ?
#
loop_
_entity_poly.entity_id
_entity_poly.type
_entity_poly.pdbx_seq_one_letter_code
_entity_poly.pdbx_strand_id
1 'polypeptide(L)'
;MFQSLELKHPRFYQIFRLFIVVFASILYAWNLRCFAKTAGLFPSGFSGASLLLQNIGIKFLHISVPFAVFNIGLNLFPTYISYKYIGKRFTLYSIIVILLSSIFVDILPSYVFTDDIMLVSLFGGLINGLAISLCLNVGTSTGGTDFISIFLSHQKGIDAWNYCLLYTSPSP
;
A
#
# COMPACT_ATOMS: atom_id res chain seq x y z
N MET A 1 -3.76 -19.68 11.01
CA MET A 1 -2.45 -20.33 10.86
C MET A 1 -1.31 -19.46 11.41
N PHE A 2 -1.25 -18.17 11.17
CA PHE A 2 -0.17 -17.30 11.67
C PHE A 2 -0.26 -16.95 13.17
N GLN A 3 -1.45 -16.85 13.75
CA GLN A 3 -1.62 -16.63 15.20
C GLN A 3 -1.10 -17.77 16.09
N SER A 4 -1.09 -19.01 15.58
CA SER A 4 -0.56 -20.16 16.31
C SER A 4 0.97 -20.20 16.36
N LEU A 5 1.66 -19.57 15.41
CA LEU A 5 3.11 -19.42 15.37
C LEU A 5 3.62 -18.33 16.35
N GLU A 6 2.82 -17.32 16.61
CA GLU A 6 3.14 -16.23 17.56
C GLU A 6 3.30 -16.76 18.99
N LEU A 7 2.51 -17.77 19.37
CA LEU A 7 2.52 -18.38 20.69
C LEU A 7 3.72 -19.31 20.95
N LYS A 8 4.30 -19.90 19.89
CA LYS A 8 5.33 -20.95 20.03
C LYS A 8 6.76 -20.43 19.97
N HIS A 9 7.04 -19.41 19.16
CA HIS A 9 8.38 -18.80 19.02
C HIS A 9 8.30 -17.31 18.67
N PRO A 10 8.16 -16.39 19.63
CA PRO A 10 7.89 -14.97 19.36
C PRO A 10 9.02 -14.27 18.59
N ARG A 11 10.29 -14.63 18.80
CA ARG A 11 11.43 -14.03 18.09
C ARG A 11 11.51 -14.47 16.63
N PHE A 12 11.29 -15.75 16.36
CA PHE A 12 11.28 -16.29 15.00
C PHE A 12 10.13 -15.69 14.18
N TYR A 13 8.97 -15.54 14.78
CA TYR A 13 7.80 -14.91 14.15
C TYR A 13 8.07 -13.44 13.80
N GLN A 14 8.72 -12.68 14.64
CA GLN A 14 9.07 -11.28 14.37
C GLN A 14 10.05 -11.14 13.20
N ILE A 15 11.06 -11.99 13.10
CA ILE A 15 12.02 -12.02 11.99
C ILE A 15 11.32 -12.40 10.67
N PHE A 16 10.48 -13.43 10.72
CA PHE A 16 9.71 -13.87 9.56
C PHE A 16 8.73 -12.80 9.08
N ARG A 17 8.06 -12.13 10.01
CA ARG A 17 7.18 -11.00 9.74
C ARG A 17 7.94 -9.84 9.06
N LEU A 18 9.12 -9.49 9.58
CA LEU A 18 9.94 -8.44 9.00
C LEU A 18 10.38 -8.81 7.58
N PHE A 19 10.76 -10.06 7.34
CA PHE A 19 11.14 -10.53 6.01
C PHE A 19 9.97 -10.40 5.01
N ILE A 20 8.76 -10.80 5.39
CA ILE A 20 7.57 -10.64 4.54
C ILE A 20 7.28 -9.16 4.29
N VAL A 21 7.39 -8.31 5.31
CA VAL A 21 7.18 -6.86 5.18
C VAL A 21 8.14 -6.25 4.16
N VAL A 22 9.42 -6.58 4.23
CA VAL A 22 10.43 -6.09 3.27
C VAL A 22 10.14 -6.62 1.87
N PHE A 23 9.87 -7.91 1.73
CA PHE A 23 9.56 -8.53 0.44
C PHE A 23 8.30 -7.92 -0.20
N ALA A 24 7.22 -7.79 0.56
CA ALA A 24 5.99 -7.18 0.09
C ALA A 24 6.17 -5.71 -0.30
N SER A 25 7.00 -4.96 0.45
CA SER A 25 7.32 -3.56 0.12
C SER A 25 8.07 -3.43 -1.20
N ILE A 26 9.02 -4.32 -1.46
CA ILE A 26 9.76 -4.36 -2.74
C ILE A 26 8.81 -4.72 -3.89
N LEU A 27 7.99 -5.76 -3.71
CA LEU A 27 7.02 -6.20 -4.71
C LEU A 27 6.02 -5.09 -5.05
N TYR A 28 5.51 -4.41 -4.02
CA TYR A 28 4.59 -3.29 -4.17
C TYR A 28 5.24 -2.10 -4.90
N ALA A 29 6.45 -1.74 -4.52
CA ALA A 29 7.19 -0.64 -5.14
C ALA A 29 7.53 -0.94 -6.61
N TRP A 30 7.94 -2.17 -6.89
CA TRP A 30 8.22 -2.62 -8.25
C TRP A 30 6.97 -2.57 -9.13
N ASN A 31 5.84 -3.03 -8.59
CA ASN A 31 4.56 -2.94 -9.29
C ASN A 31 4.18 -1.49 -9.61
N LEU A 32 4.26 -0.58 -8.63
CA LEU A 32 3.97 0.85 -8.86
C LEU A 32 4.90 1.47 -9.91
N ARG A 33 6.17 1.09 -9.91
CA ARG A 33 7.17 1.68 -10.80
C ARG A 33 7.06 1.16 -12.23
N CYS A 34 6.92 -0.16 -12.38
CA CYS A 34 6.98 -0.82 -13.68
C CYS A 34 5.62 -0.93 -14.38
N PHE A 35 4.53 -1.01 -13.63
CA PHE A 35 3.19 -1.15 -14.20
C PHE A 35 2.39 0.15 -14.11
N ALA A 36 2.18 0.69 -12.92
CA ALA A 36 1.31 1.85 -12.76
C ALA A 36 1.91 3.11 -13.41
N LYS A 37 3.15 3.45 -13.08
CA LYS A 37 3.77 4.70 -13.52
C LYS A 37 4.10 4.72 -15.02
N THR A 38 4.53 3.61 -15.58
CA THR A 38 4.89 3.49 -17.01
C THR A 38 3.67 3.55 -17.91
N ALA A 39 2.55 2.95 -17.51
CA ALA A 39 1.30 2.98 -18.26
C ALA A 39 0.44 4.21 -17.98
N GLY A 40 0.89 5.13 -17.12
CA GLY A 40 0.10 6.30 -16.70
C GLY A 40 -1.16 5.94 -15.91
N LEU A 41 -1.18 4.74 -15.32
CA LEU A 41 -2.27 4.28 -14.48
C LEU A 41 -2.10 4.78 -13.05
N PHE A 42 -3.21 5.16 -12.45
CA PHE A 42 -3.25 5.57 -11.06
C PHE A 42 -3.96 4.50 -10.24
N PRO A 43 -3.22 3.72 -9.41
CA PRO A 43 -3.86 2.77 -8.52
C PRO A 43 -4.79 3.49 -7.54
N SER A 44 -5.79 2.77 -7.04
CA SER A 44 -6.72 3.33 -6.06
C SER A 44 -6.01 3.68 -4.75
N GLY A 45 -6.62 4.57 -3.96
CA GLY A 45 -6.12 4.94 -2.64
C GLY A 45 -5.07 6.06 -2.64
N PHE A 46 -4.40 6.23 -1.52
CA PHE A 46 -3.45 7.35 -1.32
C PHE A 46 -2.18 7.23 -2.15
N SER A 47 -1.78 6.03 -2.53
CA SER A 47 -0.64 5.83 -3.43
C SER A 47 -0.93 6.36 -4.84
N GLY A 48 -2.14 6.14 -5.35
CA GLY A 48 -2.58 6.72 -6.62
C GLY A 48 -2.70 8.25 -6.54
N ALA A 49 -3.25 8.78 -5.45
CA ALA A 49 -3.30 10.21 -5.20
C ALA A 49 -1.89 10.82 -5.14
N SER A 50 -0.92 10.12 -4.53
CA SER A 50 0.47 10.56 -4.47
C SER A 50 1.14 10.61 -5.85
N LEU A 51 0.88 9.61 -6.71
CA LEU A 51 1.35 9.60 -8.09
C LEU A 51 0.70 10.73 -8.92
N LEU A 52 -0.59 10.96 -8.70
CA LEU A 52 -1.30 12.07 -9.35
C LEU A 52 -0.69 13.42 -8.96
N LEU A 53 -0.47 13.66 -7.66
CA LEU A 53 0.15 14.88 -7.16
C LEU A 53 1.57 15.06 -7.70
N GLN A 54 2.35 13.98 -7.77
CA GLN A 54 3.68 14.00 -8.40
C GLN A 54 3.60 14.42 -9.86
N ASN A 55 2.67 13.84 -10.64
CA ASN A 55 2.48 14.20 -12.05
C ASN A 55 2.03 15.66 -12.24
N ILE A 56 1.12 16.15 -11.39
CA ILE A 56 0.68 17.55 -11.40
C ILE A 56 1.87 18.47 -11.09
N GLY A 57 2.66 18.13 -10.06
CA GLY A 57 3.87 18.88 -9.70
C GLY A 57 4.86 19.01 -10.86
N ILE A 58 5.10 17.91 -11.56
CA ILE A 58 6.00 17.91 -12.73
C ILE A 58 5.42 18.72 -13.89
N LYS A 59 4.12 18.54 -14.23
CA LYS A 59 3.50 19.18 -15.40
C LYS A 59 3.21 20.67 -15.24
N PHE A 60 2.77 21.08 -14.05
CA PHE A 60 2.30 22.46 -13.82
C PHE A 60 3.31 23.34 -13.09
N LEU A 61 4.06 22.76 -12.14
CA LEU A 61 5.00 23.50 -11.29
C LEU A 61 6.46 23.33 -11.74
N HIS A 62 6.73 22.43 -12.69
CA HIS A 62 8.09 22.05 -13.12
C HIS A 62 9.00 21.62 -11.95
N ILE A 63 8.43 21.15 -10.85
CA ILE A 63 9.14 20.69 -9.64
C ILE A 63 9.05 19.18 -9.59
N SER A 64 10.21 18.51 -9.61
CA SER A 64 10.30 17.06 -9.43
C SER A 64 10.36 16.70 -7.94
N VAL A 65 9.20 16.60 -7.29
CA VAL A 65 9.13 16.14 -5.91
C VAL A 65 9.13 14.61 -5.89
N PRO A 66 9.94 13.95 -5.04
CA PRO A 66 9.93 12.50 -4.89
C PRO A 66 8.53 11.98 -4.50
N PHE A 67 8.17 10.78 -5.01
CA PHE A 67 6.92 10.12 -4.64
C PHE A 67 6.78 9.92 -3.13
N ALA A 68 7.91 9.61 -2.47
CA ALA A 68 7.97 9.38 -1.03
C ALA A 68 7.37 10.55 -0.22
N VAL A 69 7.62 11.80 -0.61
CA VAL A 69 7.14 12.98 0.11
C VAL A 69 5.60 13.02 0.14
N PHE A 70 4.97 12.83 -1.02
CA PHE A 70 3.51 12.84 -1.11
C PHE A 70 2.90 11.62 -0.43
N ASN A 71 3.48 10.44 -0.64
CA ASN A 71 2.92 9.21 -0.08
C ASN A 71 3.03 9.19 1.46
N ILE A 72 4.15 9.58 2.01
CA ILE A 72 4.32 9.68 3.47
C ILE A 72 3.41 10.76 4.05
N GLY A 73 3.34 11.94 3.41
CA GLY A 73 2.50 13.05 3.85
C GLY A 73 1.01 12.67 3.92
N LEU A 74 0.48 12.05 2.86
CA LEU A 74 -0.92 11.60 2.82
C LEU A 74 -1.21 10.47 3.82
N ASN A 75 -0.24 9.60 4.08
CA ASN A 75 -0.39 8.50 5.02
C ASN A 75 -0.21 8.90 6.49
N LEU A 76 0.25 10.11 6.80
CA LEU A 76 0.38 10.59 8.18
C LEU A 76 -0.94 10.57 8.94
N PHE A 77 -2.00 11.06 8.33
CA PHE A 77 -3.32 11.13 8.95
C PHE A 77 -3.90 9.76 9.30
N PRO A 78 -4.03 8.79 8.36
CA PRO A 78 -4.52 7.46 8.69
C PRO A 78 -3.58 6.69 9.61
N THR A 79 -2.28 6.91 9.54
CA THR A 79 -1.31 6.31 10.47
C THR A 79 -1.54 6.78 11.91
N TYR A 80 -1.81 8.06 12.12
CA TYR A 80 -2.14 8.58 13.45
C TYR A 80 -3.43 7.95 14.01
N ILE A 81 -4.45 7.83 13.20
CA ILE A 81 -5.70 7.15 13.57
C ILE A 81 -5.44 5.69 13.93
N SER A 82 -4.68 4.99 13.09
CA SER A 82 -4.32 3.59 13.32
C SER A 82 -3.55 3.38 14.63
N TYR A 83 -2.62 4.27 14.94
CA TYR A 83 -1.84 4.22 16.18
C TYR A 83 -2.73 4.32 17.43
N LYS A 84 -3.75 5.18 17.38
CA LYS A 84 -4.65 5.42 18.50
C LYS A 84 -5.70 4.34 18.70
N TYR A 85 -6.24 3.76 17.61
CA TYR A 85 -7.43 2.93 17.65
C TYR A 85 -7.22 1.45 17.29
N ILE A 86 -6.21 1.12 16.47
CA ILE A 86 -5.99 -0.27 16.03
C ILE A 86 -4.91 -0.93 16.89
N GLY A 87 -3.74 -0.32 17.01
CA GLY A 87 -2.68 -0.83 17.86
C GLY A 87 -1.28 -0.46 17.42
N LYS A 88 -0.40 -0.30 18.41
CA LYS A 88 0.97 0.17 18.21
C LYS A 88 1.81 -0.77 17.32
N ARG A 89 1.70 -2.09 17.51
CA ARG A 89 2.47 -3.08 16.74
C ARG A 89 2.09 -3.10 15.27
N PHE A 90 0.79 -3.09 14.98
CA PHE A 90 0.26 -3.02 13.62
C PHE A 90 0.76 -1.75 12.91
N THR A 91 0.62 -0.60 13.56
CA THR A 91 1.00 0.69 12.99
C THR A 91 2.50 0.81 12.75
N LEU A 92 3.35 0.35 13.67
CA LEU A 92 4.81 0.40 13.50
C LEU A 92 5.26 -0.39 12.26
N TYR A 93 4.80 -1.63 12.09
CA TYR A 93 5.16 -2.41 10.90
C TYR A 93 4.59 -1.81 9.62
N SER A 94 3.40 -1.22 9.67
CA SER A 94 2.81 -0.54 8.51
C SER A 94 3.59 0.74 8.13
N ILE A 95 4.10 1.48 9.11
CA ILE A 95 5.02 2.62 8.85
C ILE A 95 6.27 2.13 8.11
N ILE A 96 6.83 0.98 8.52
CA ILE A 96 8.00 0.39 7.84
C ILE A 96 7.65 0.06 6.39
N VAL A 97 6.48 -0.55 6.13
CA VAL A 97 6.01 -0.84 4.76
C VAL A 97 5.91 0.44 3.94
N ILE A 98 5.26 1.48 4.46
CA ILE A 98 5.05 2.76 3.77
C ILE A 98 6.39 3.43 3.46
N LEU A 99 7.31 3.48 4.42
CA LEU A 99 8.62 4.08 4.22
C LEU A 99 9.45 3.31 3.19
N LEU A 100 9.57 1.99 3.34
CA LEU A 100 10.34 1.15 2.42
C LEU A 100 9.76 1.20 1.01
N SER A 101 8.45 1.01 0.85
CA SER A 101 7.83 1.06 -0.47
C SER A 101 8.00 2.42 -1.13
N SER A 102 7.85 3.52 -0.37
CA SER A 102 8.02 4.87 -0.90
C SER A 102 9.45 5.12 -1.40
N ILE A 103 10.44 4.72 -0.62
CA ILE A 103 11.86 4.84 -0.98
C ILE A 103 12.18 3.97 -2.21
N PHE A 104 11.70 2.73 -2.22
CA PHE A 104 11.95 1.83 -3.35
C PHE A 104 11.29 2.30 -4.64
N VAL A 105 10.10 2.91 -4.60
CA VAL A 105 9.46 3.50 -5.78
C VAL A 105 10.35 4.60 -6.40
N ASP A 106 11.04 5.38 -5.59
CA ASP A 106 11.91 6.45 -6.09
C ASP A 106 13.27 5.94 -6.58
N ILE A 107 13.81 4.87 -5.97
CA ILE A 107 15.15 4.32 -6.30
C ILE A 107 15.09 3.33 -7.46
N LEU A 108 14.06 2.48 -7.54
CA LEU A 108 13.98 1.42 -8.55
C LEU A 108 13.92 2.01 -9.96
N PRO A 109 14.65 1.42 -10.92
CA PRO A 109 14.53 1.80 -12.32
C PRO A 109 13.13 1.43 -12.86
N SER A 110 12.63 2.23 -13.79
CA SER A 110 11.38 1.93 -14.49
C SER A 110 11.67 1.06 -15.72
N TYR A 111 11.05 -0.11 -15.77
CA TYR A 111 11.08 -0.96 -16.96
C TYR A 111 9.68 -1.04 -17.55
N VAL A 112 9.59 -0.79 -18.85
CA VAL A 112 8.34 -0.98 -19.60
C VAL A 112 8.33 -2.43 -20.10
N PHE A 113 7.42 -3.23 -19.58
CA PHE A 113 7.28 -4.64 -20.00
C PHE A 113 6.41 -4.79 -21.25
N THR A 114 5.40 -3.93 -21.37
CA THR A 114 4.48 -3.93 -22.51
C THR A 114 3.76 -2.59 -22.58
N ASP A 115 3.37 -2.20 -23.79
CA ASP A 115 2.56 -0.99 -24.03
C ASP A 115 1.06 -1.29 -24.01
N ASP A 116 0.67 -2.57 -23.86
CA ASP A 116 -0.73 -2.95 -23.77
C ASP A 116 -1.29 -2.66 -22.37
N ILE A 117 -2.16 -1.65 -22.31
CA ILE A 117 -2.80 -1.19 -21.06
C ILE A 117 -3.62 -2.30 -20.40
N MET A 118 -4.23 -3.20 -21.18
CA MET A 118 -5.03 -4.29 -20.63
C MET A 118 -4.14 -5.30 -19.89
N LEU A 119 -3.02 -5.69 -20.52
CA LEU A 119 -2.03 -6.57 -19.88
C LEU A 119 -1.43 -5.95 -18.63
N VAL A 120 -1.04 -4.68 -18.72
CA VAL A 120 -0.48 -3.93 -17.58
C VAL A 120 -1.48 -3.85 -16.43
N SER A 121 -2.76 -3.59 -16.71
CA SER A 121 -3.80 -3.52 -15.69
C SER A 121 -4.03 -4.87 -15.01
N LEU A 122 -4.07 -5.95 -15.80
CA LEU A 122 -4.30 -7.30 -15.30
C LEU A 122 -3.14 -7.76 -14.40
N PHE A 123 -1.93 -7.75 -14.92
CA PHE A 123 -0.75 -8.20 -14.16
C PHE A 123 -0.40 -7.24 -13.01
N GLY A 124 -0.48 -5.94 -13.25
CA GLY A 124 -0.27 -4.94 -12.21
C GLY A 124 -1.27 -5.08 -11.06
N GLY A 125 -2.56 -5.31 -11.37
CA GLY A 125 -3.59 -5.56 -10.38
C GLY A 125 -3.35 -6.84 -9.59
N LEU A 126 -2.94 -7.92 -10.24
CA LEU A 126 -2.65 -9.20 -9.63
C LEU A 126 -1.45 -9.13 -8.66
N ILE A 127 -0.35 -8.51 -9.11
CA ILE A 127 0.85 -8.30 -8.28
C ILE A 127 0.53 -7.37 -7.10
N ASN A 128 -0.26 -6.32 -7.33
CA ASN A 128 -0.70 -5.41 -6.28
C ASN A 128 -1.53 -6.13 -5.22
N GLY A 129 -2.49 -6.95 -5.65
CA GLY A 129 -3.31 -7.76 -4.76
C GLY A 129 -2.48 -8.74 -3.93
N LEU A 130 -1.48 -9.39 -4.53
CA LEU A 130 -0.54 -10.27 -3.82
C LEU A 130 0.26 -9.49 -2.77
N ALA A 131 0.81 -8.33 -3.10
CA ALA A 131 1.60 -7.52 -2.16
C ALA A 131 0.75 -7.07 -0.96
N ILE A 132 -0.46 -6.59 -1.20
CA ILE A 132 -1.41 -6.18 -0.15
C ILE A 132 -1.80 -7.39 0.72
N SER A 133 -2.13 -8.52 0.10
CA SER A 133 -2.49 -9.75 0.81
C SER A 133 -1.37 -10.23 1.73
N LEU A 134 -0.12 -10.21 1.27
CA LEU A 134 1.05 -10.55 2.09
C LEU A 134 1.18 -9.62 3.31
N CYS A 135 1.01 -8.32 3.12
CA CYS A 135 1.02 -7.36 4.22
C CYS A 135 -0.09 -7.64 5.24
N LEU A 136 -1.32 -7.81 4.78
CA LEU A 136 -2.46 -8.06 5.66
C LEU A 136 -2.33 -9.38 6.43
N ASN A 137 -1.82 -10.44 5.80
CA ASN A 137 -1.60 -11.74 6.44
C ASN A 137 -0.64 -11.68 7.64
N VAL A 138 0.34 -10.78 7.60
CA VAL A 138 1.26 -10.58 8.73
C VAL A 138 0.82 -9.46 9.66
N GLY A 139 -0.40 -8.97 9.51
CA GLY A 139 -0.98 -7.91 10.35
C GLY A 139 -0.30 -6.56 10.15
N THR A 140 -0.08 -6.20 8.89
CA THR A 140 0.41 -4.88 8.47
C THR A 140 -0.44 -4.37 7.31
N SER A 141 -0.31 -3.09 6.96
CA SER A 141 -0.97 -2.48 5.81
C SER A 141 0.05 -1.80 4.92
N THR A 142 -0.25 -1.75 3.62
CA THR A 142 0.51 -0.93 2.66
C THR A 142 0.24 0.57 2.80
N GLY A 143 -0.67 0.94 3.69
CA GLY A 143 -1.09 2.32 3.91
C GLY A 143 -2.37 2.70 3.18
N GLY A 144 -2.69 3.99 3.23
CA GLY A 144 -3.81 4.54 2.49
C GLY A 144 -5.18 4.17 3.04
N THR A 145 -6.07 3.83 2.12
CA THR A 145 -7.47 3.48 2.43
C THR A 145 -7.61 2.21 3.26
N ASP A 146 -6.59 1.32 3.23
CA ASP A 146 -6.59 0.09 4.02
C ASP A 146 -6.67 0.38 5.53
N PHE A 147 -5.97 1.42 6.01
CA PHE A 147 -6.06 1.83 7.41
C PHE A 147 -7.48 2.23 7.80
N ILE A 148 -8.16 2.94 6.92
CA ILE A 148 -9.53 3.40 7.14
C ILE A 148 -10.47 2.21 7.16
N SER A 149 -10.30 1.25 6.23
CA SER A 149 -11.10 0.02 6.18
C SER A 149 -10.96 -0.80 7.46
N ILE A 150 -9.72 -1.03 7.90
CA ILE A 150 -9.45 -1.81 9.11
C ILE A 150 -9.98 -1.09 10.36
N PHE A 151 -9.84 0.25 10.42
CA PHE A 151 -10.37 1.05 11.52
C PHE A 151 -11.91 0.95 11.61
N LEU A 152 -12.61 1.09 10.49
CA LEU A 152 -14.06 0.99 10.44
C LEU A 152 -14.56 -0.43 10.77
N SER A 153 -13.86 -1.44 10.28
CA SER A 153 -14.15 -2.84 10.59
C SER A 153 -13.97 -3.12 12.09
N HIS A 154 -12.92 -2.61 12.70
CA HIS A 154 -12.66 -2.77 14.14
C HIS A 154 -13.66 -2.04 15.04
N GLN A 155 -14.07 -0.82 14.65
CA GLN A 155 -14.95 0.00 15.49
C GLN A 155 -16.44 -0.26 15.30
N LYS A 156 -16.87 -0.54 14.08
CA LYS A 156 -18.29 -0.62 13.73
C LYS A 156 -18.74 -2.03 13.33
N GLY A 157 -17.83 -3.00 13.22
CA GLY A 157 -18.16 -4.35 12.75
C GLY A 157 -18.71 -4.38 11.32
N ILE A 158 -18.50 -3.31 10.54
CA ILE A 158 -19.03 -3.16 9.20
C ILE A 158 -17.90 -3.53 8.22
N ASP A 159 -18.22 -4.30 7.20
CA ASP A 159 -17.30 -4.55 6.07
C ASP A 159 -17.06 -3.25 5.30
N ALA A 160 -16.07 -2.48 5.79
CA ALA A 160 -15.78 -1.16 5.26
C ALA A 160 -15.07 -1.17 3.91
N TRP A 161 -14.70 -2.35 3.39
CA TRP A 161 -14.08 -2.49 2.08
C TRP A 161 -14.95 -1.92 0.96
N ASN A 162 -16.27 -2.07 1.05
CA ASN A 162 -17.23 -1.51 0.09
C ASN A 162 -17.19 0.03 0.06
N TYR A 163 -16.94 0.68 1.19
CA TYR A 163 -16.83 2.14 1.26
C TYR A 163 -15.46 2.65 0.82
N CYS A 164 -14.40 1.89 1.06
CA CYS A 164 -13.04 2.29 0.69
C CYS A 164 -12.74 2.13 -0.80
N LEU A 165 -13.40 1.22 -1.48
CA LEU A 165 -13.29 1.07 -2.92
C LEU A 165 -14.09 2.11 -3.70
N LEU A 166 -14.85 2.99 -3.02
CA LEU A 166 -15.77 3.96 -3.64
C LEU A 166 -16.73 3.29 -4.64
N TYR A 167 -16.90 2.00 -4.50
CA TYR A 167 -17.74 1.21 -5.39
C TYR A 167 -19.03 0.88 -4.65
N THR A 168 -19.97 1.78 -4.75
CA THR A 168 -21.35 1.43 -4.56
C THR A 168 -21.85 0.83 -5.86
N SER A 169 -21.69 -0.47 -6.03
CA SER A 169 -22.60 -1.16 -6.92
C SER A 169 -24.00 -0.93 -6.34
N PRO A 170 -24.92 -0.32 -7.07
CA PRO A 170 -26.29 -0.35 -6.67
C PRO A 170 -26.71 -1.82 -6.67
N SER A 171 -26.74 -2.40 -5.47
CA SER A 171 -27.40 -3.67 -5.28
C SER A 171 -28.87 -3.46 -5.60
N PRO A 172 -29.46 -4.28 -6.49
CA PRO A 172 -30.89 -4.24 -6.73
C PRO A 172 -31.67 -4.57 -5.47
#